data_597aa74507fb4aad0719e818f2158d32
#
_entry.id   597aa74507fb4aad0719e818f2158d32
#
_cell.length_a   1.000
_cell.length_b   1.000
_cell.length_c   1.000
_cell.angle_alpha   90.00
_cell.angle_beta   90.00
_cell.angle_gamma   90.00
#
_symmetry.space_group_name_H-M   'P 1'
#
loop_
_entity.id
_entity.type
_entity.pdbx_description
1 polymer ?
#
loop_
_entity_poly.entity_id
_entity_poly.type
_entity_poly.pdbx_seq_one_letter_code
_entity_poly.pdbx_strand_id
1 'polypeptide(L)'
;MKKKIIIISLISVIVIIGIIVGVLLLHKNKTPENQTNESVENETKIENIETKKSALEKNLTIGNSWESEGKSFAQFSLEIYNNSEETIKDWYVNLYATNIEITQIWNGKSTIENGILKITPEEYNMEIQSKQKIEVGFIANSSSKEDLNNMKCIDETSNEIQNDNKEENMKNTVQEESKEQKEEKSNGQTPVAKYGKLSVKGTNLVGSNGDVVQLKGVSTHSISAFPQYINKETFKEMRDSWNINVVRIAMYSNPNDGYKPELHNKVKEAVNYATDLGLYVIIDWHILQDNNPNTYKNEAIKFFEEMATEFKNNDNVLYEICNEPNGNVKWDKDIKPYAEEVITKIRAIDPDSVIIVGTPTWSQDVDIVANNPITDYEN
;
A
#
# COMPACT_ATOMS: atom_id res chain seq x y z
N MET A 1 -0.09 38.87 14.75
CA MET A 1 -0.71 37.57 14.46
C MET A 1 -0.33 36.45 15.43
N LYS A 2 0.89 36.37 15.97
CA LYS A 2 1.34 35.29 16.91
C LYS A 2 0.59 35.25 18.27
N LYS A 3 0.08 36.37 18.79
CA LYS A 3 -0.63 36.40 20.08
C LYS A 3 -2.06 35.82 20.03
N LYS A 4 -2.75 35.85 18.87
CA LYS A 4 -4.11 35.28 18.75
C LYS A 4 -4.12 33.74 18.67
N ILE A 5 -3.09 33.12 18.13
CA ILE A 5 -2.99 31.65 18.01
C ILE A 5 -2.76 31.02 19.40
N ILE A 6 -1.98 31.67 20.26
CA ILE A 6 -1.69 31.17 21.63
C ILE A 6 -2.95 31.24 22.52
N ILE A 7 -3.81 32.23 22.36
CA ILE A 7 -5.05 32.35 23.14
C ILE A 7 -6.08 31.28 22.77
N ILE A 8 -6.19 30.93 21.47
CA ILE A 8 -7.10 29.86 21.01
C ILE A 8 -6.64 28.50 21.53
N SER A 9 -5.34 28.22 21.54
CA SER A 9 -4.76 26.98 22.09
C SER A 9 -5.00 26.85 23.60
N LEU A 10 -4.88 27.93 24.35
CA LEU A 10 -5.14 27.93 25.83
C LEU A 10 -6.62 27.68 26.16
N ILE A 11 -7.55 28.23 25.38
CA ILE A 11 -8.99 28.06 25.60
C ILE A 11 -9.39 26.58 25.34
N SER A 12 -8.82 25.94 24.31
CA SER A 12 -9.06 24.53 24.00
C SER A 12 -8.61 23.61 25.14
N VAL A 13 -7.47 23.88 25.76
CA VAL A 13 -6.94 23.10 26.90
C VAL A 13 -7.81 23.26 28.13
N ILE A 14 -8.32 24.47 28.42
CA ILE A 14 -9.17 24.74 29.60
C ILE A 14 -10.54 24.01 29.45
N VAL A 15 -11.10 23.94 28.26
CA VAL A 15 -12.37 23.21 28.00
C VAL A 15 -12.19 21.71 28.22
N ILE A 16 -11.09 21.13 27.77
CA ILE A 16 -10.78 19.70 27.94
C ILE A 16 -10.60 19.37 29.44
N ILE A 17 -9.88 20.17 30.19
CA ILE A 17 -9.70 19.97 31.63
C ILE A 17 -11.03 20.11 32.39
N GLY A 18 -11.91 21.04 32.00
CA GLY A 18 -13.24 21.19 32.58
C GLY A 18 -14.14 19.96 32.40
N ILE A 19 -14.08 19.30 31.26
CA ILE A 19 -14.84 18.06 30.98
C ILE A 19 -14.31 16.90 31.83
N ILE A 20 -13.00 16.72 31.94
CA ILE A 20 -12.38 15.66 32.75
C ILE A 20 -12.72 15.81 34.24
N VAL A 21 -12.70 17.00 34.78
CA VAL A 21 -13.07 17.27 36.20
C VAL A 21 -14.57 17.04 36.42
N GLY A 22 -15.42 17.38 35.46
CA GLY A 22 -16.88 17.13 35.53
C GLY A 22 -17.24 15.63 35.60
N VAL A 23 -16.56 14.79 34.83
CA VAL A 23 -16.77 13.35 34.82
C VAL A 23 -16.28 12.68 36.12
N LEU A 24 -15.17 13.14 36.71
CA LEU A 24 -14.64 12.64 37.97
C LEU A 24 -15.49 12.99 39.20
N LEU A 25 -16.29 14.03 39.17
CA LEU A 25 -17.16 14.43 40.27
C LEU A 25 -18.51 13.70 40.30
N LEU A 26 -18.93 13.08 39.20
CA LEU A 26 -20.17 12.30 39.11
C LEU A 26 -20.07 10.84 39.59
N HIS A 27 -18.85 10.33 39.85
CA HIS A 27 -18.60 8.92 40.21
C HIS A 27 -18.36 8.67 41.71
N LYS A 28 -18.65 9.61 42.59
CA LYS A 28 -18.31 9.49 44.04
C LYS A 28 -19.48 9.16 44.97
N ASN A 29 -20.51 8.49 44.55
CA ASN A 29 -21.52 8.00 45.48
C ASN A 29 -22.17 6.70 44.97
N LYS A 30 -21.67 5.56 45.45
CA LYS A 30 -22.46 4.35 45.84
C LYS A 30 -21.51 3.29 46.43
N THR A 31 -21.73 2.97 47.68
CA THR A 31 -21.11 1.86 48.45
C THR A 31 -22.05 0.64 48.49
N PRO A 32 -21.53 -0.55 48.85
CA PRO A 32 -22.02 -1.88 48.38
C PRO A 32 -22.83 -2.65 49.44
N GLU A 33 -23.53 -3.69 49.01
CA GLU A 33 -23.94 -4.76 49.94
C GLU A 33 -24.04 -6.15 49.26
N ASN A 34 -23.23 -7.05 49.86
CA ASN A 34 -23.34 -8.47 50.23
C ASN A 34 -23.95 -9.57 49.35
N GLN A 35 -23.05 -10.52 49.14
CA GLN A 35 -23.02 -11.99 49.12
C GLN A 35 -24.30 -12.80 49.36
N THR A 36 -24.49 -13.86 48.56
CA THR A 36 -24.59 -15.28 49.08
C THR A 36 -24.38 -16.30 47.97
N ASN A 37 -23.73 -17.42 48.37
CA ASN A 37 -23.40 -18.63 47.60
C ASN A 37 -24.65 -19.47 47.29
N GLU A 38 -24.63 -20.23 46.19
CA GLU A 38 -24.80 -21.71 46.28
C GLU A 38 -24.59 -22.43 44.93
N SER A 39 -24.14 -23.59 45.04
CA SER A 39 -23.58 -24.70 44.31
C SER A 39 -24.37 -25.31 43.16
N VAL A 40 -23.58 -25.73 42.13
CA VAL A 40 -23.55 -27.02 41.40
C VAL A 40 -24.86 -27.64 40.90
N GLU A 41 -24.93 -27.86 39.57
CA GLU A 41 -25.16 -29.20 38.99
C GLU A 41 -24.89 -29.24 37.49
N ASN A 42 -24.15 -30.27 37.05
CA ASN A 42 -23.89 -30.64 35.66
C ASN A 42 -25.11 -31.28 35.02
N GLU A 43 -25.48 -30.81 33.84
CA GLU A 43 -26.12 -31.67 32.84
C GLU A 43 -25.70 -31.35 31.43
N THR A 44 -25.12 -32.34 30.78
CA THR A 44 -24.71 -32.36 29.37
C THR A 44 -25.93 -32.44 28.48
N LYS A 45 -26.12 -31.46 27.63
CA LYS A 45 -27.05 -31.55 26.49
C LYS A 45 -26.33 -31.16 25.21
N ILE A 46 -26.25 -32.13 24.33
CA ILE A 46 -25.84 -31.95 22.92
C ILE A 46 -27.01 -31.29 22.17
N GLU A 47 -26.86 -30.09 21.73
CA GLU A 47 -27.77 -29.44 20.78
C GLU A 47 -27.05 -28.87 19.58
N ASN A 48 -27.53 -29.23 18.44
CA ASN A 48 -27.42 -28.76 17.05
C ASN A 48 -26.53 -27.55 16.78
N ILE A 49 -25.58 -27.75 15.90
CA ILE A 49 -24.77 -26.72 15.26
C ILE A 49 -25.61 -25.98 14.22
N GLU A 50 -26.33 -24.93 14.63
CA GLU A 50 -26.72 -23.85 13.75
C GLU A 50 -25.55 -22.88 13.63
N THR A 51 -25.20 -22.50 12.42
CA THR A 51 -24.18 -21.50 12.10
C THR A 51 -24.46 -20.20 12.85
N LYS A 52 -23.77 -19.99 13.96
CA LYS A 52 -23.89 -18.79 14.80
C LYS A 52 -23.28 -17.61 14.03
N LYS A 53 -24.13 -16.71 13.52
CA LYS A 53 -23.72 -15.39 13.04
C LYS A 53 -22.94 -14.70 14.16
N SER A 54 -21.82 -14.04 13.84
CA SER A 54 -21.00 -13.36 14.85
C SER A 54 -21.87 -12.44 15.72
N ALA A 55 -21.77 -12.58 17.02
CA ALA A 55 -22.53 -11.79 17.98
C ALA A 55 -22.14 -10.29 17.98
N LEU A 56 -20.95 -9.97 17.47
CA LEU A 56 -20.43 -8.61 17.33
C LEU A 56 -20.50 -8.17 15.87
N GLU A 57 -21.21 -7.09 15.61
CA GLU A 57 -21.11 -6.34 14.36
C GLU A 57 -20.03 -5.26 14.51
N LYS A 58 -19.18 -5.11 13.49
CA LYS A 58 -18.01 -4.26 13.52
C LYS A 58 -18.08 -3.33 12.31
N ASN A 59 -17.93 -2.03 12.53
CA ASN A 59 -17.89 -1.03 11.47
C ASN A 59 -16.69 -0.11 11.66
N LEU A 60 -15.71 -0.20 10.74
CA LEU A 60 -14.55 0.66 10.73
C LEU A 60 -14.75 1.79 9.71
N THR A 61 -14.61 3.02 10.17
CA THR A 61 -14.68 4.22 9.32
C THR A 61 -13.40 5.02 9.41
N ILE A 62 -13.01 5.60 8.26
CA ILE A 62 -11.88 6.54 8.18
C ILE A 62 -12.45 7.95 8.24
N GLY A 63 -11.96 8.74 9.18
CA GLY A 63 -12.27 10.16 9.33
C GLY A 63 -11.25 11.05 8.63
N ASN A 64 -10.72 12.03 9.34
CA ASN A 64 -9.71 12.95 8.81
C ASN A 64 -8.41 12.22 8.49
N SER A 65 -7.80 12.57 7.35
CA SER A 65 -6.48 12.11 6.97
C SER A 65 -5.57 13.31 6.64
N TRP A 66 -4.27 13.18 6.94
CA TRP A 66 -3.27 14.21 6.68
C TRP A 66 -1.90 13.59 6.47
N GLU A 67 -0.97 14.38 5.98
CA GLU A 67 0.42 13.98 5.83
C GLU A 67 1.30 14.81 6.74
N SER A 68 2.28 14.19 7.36
CA SER A 68 3.28 14.83 8.20
C SER A 68 4.55 14.00 8.22
N GLU A 69 5.70 14.66 8.07
CA GLU A 69 7.03 14.06 8.16
C GLU A 69 7.23 12.84 7.23
N GLY A 70 6.62 12.89 6.03
CA GLY A 70 6.73 11.82 5.03
C GLY A 70 5.91 10.57 5.32
N LYS A 71 4.99 10.64 6.29
CA LYS A 71 4.02 9.59 6.59
C LYS A 71 2.60 10.11 6.35
N SER A 72 1.73 9.21 5.91
CA SER A 72 0.29 9.44 5.89
C SER A 72 -0.32 9.04 7.22
N PHE A 73 -1.22 9.85 7.73
CA PHE A 73 -1.97 9.64 8.96
C PHE A 73 -3.45 9.60 8.68
N ALA A 74 -4.19 8.81 9.43
CA ALA A 74 -5.64 8.84 9.42
C ALA A 74 -6.21 8.58 10.81
N GLN A 75 -7.33 9.23 11.08
CA GLN A 75 -8.14 8.96 12.25
C GLN A 75 -9.19 7.91 11.88
N PHE A 76 -9.32 6.90 12.73
CA PHE A 76 -10.31 5.83 12.59
C PHE A 76 -11.30 5.85 13.73
N SER A 77 -12.55 5.49 13.42
CA SER A 77 -13.58 5.15 14.38
C SER A 77 -14.04 3.71 14.12
N LEU A 78 -13.95 2.87 15.13
CA LEU A 78 -14.41 1.49 15.15
C LEU A 78 -15.64 1.41 16.05
N GLU A 79 -16.82 1.28 15.46
CA GLU A 79 -18.05 0.96 16.18
C GLU A 79 -18.15 -0.57 16.33
N ILE A 80 -18.43 -1.01 17.56
CA ILE A 80 -18.61 -2.42 17.91
C ILE A 80 -19.99 -2.55 18.53
N TYR A 81 -20.90 -3.22 17.84
CA TYR A 81 -22.28 -3.41 18.25
C TYR A 81 -22.54 -4.85 18.69
N ASN A 82 -23.06 -5.03 19.90
CA ASN A 82 -23.51 -6.33 20.38
C ASN A 82 -24.91 -6.62 19.85
N ASN A 83 -24.99 -7.44 18.81
CA ASN A 83 -26.27 -7.82 18.19
C ASN A 83 -26.95 -9.04 18.90
N SER A 84 -26.35 -9.56 19.95
CA SER A 84 -26.92 -10.68 20.73
C SER A 84 -27.88 -10.21 21.82
N GLU A 85 -28.59 -11.15 22.44
CA GLU A 85 -29.45 -10.90 23.60
C GLU A 85 -28.70 -10.93 24.93
N GLU A 86 -27.39 -11.29 24.92
CA GLU A 86 -26.57 -11.43 26.09
C GLU A 86 -25.50 -10.35 26.15
N THR A 87 -24.99 -10.05 27.34
CA THR A 87 -23.84 -9.17 27.53
C THR A 87 -22.57 -9.89 27.05
N ILE A 88 -21.80 -9.24 26.19
CA ILE A 88 -20.49 -9.72 25.73
C ILE A 88 -19.42 -9.12 26.62
N LYS A 89 -18.56 -9.99 27.17
CA LYS A 89 -17.44 -9.62 28.03
C LYS A 89 -16.10 -9.88 27.34
N ASP A 90 -15.09 -9.13 27.74
CA ASP A 90 -13.71 -9.31 27.27
C ASP A 90 -13.61 -9.33 25.73
N TRP A 91 -14.35 -8.45 25.08
CA TRP A 91 -14.42 -8.36 23.64
C TRP A 91 -13.06 -8.00 23.03
N TYR A 92 -12.84 -8.42 21.81
CA TYR A 92 -11.72 -7.97 20.99
C TYR A 92 -12.12 -7.88 19.53
N VAL A 93 -11.39 -7.06 18.79
CA VAL A 93 -11.52 -6.93 17.33
C VAL A 93 -10.14 -7.01 16.70
N ASN A 94 -10.01 -7.85 15.71
CA ASN A 94 -8.82 -7.95 14.88
C ASN A 94 -9.04 -7.20 13.56
N LEU A 95 -8.01 -6.45 13.13
CA LEU A 95 -7.99 -5.74 11.85
C LEU A 95 -6.72 -6.10 11.08
N TYR A 96 -6.81 -6.17 9.76
CA TYR A 96 -5.62 -6.18 8.92
C TYR A 96 -4.93 -4.82 9.04
N ALA A 97 -3.65 -4.80 9.40
CA ALA A 97 -2.88 -3.61 9.71
C ALA A 97 -1.41 -3.76 9.27
N THR A 98 -1.20 -4.24 8.05
CA THR A 98 0.14 -4.36 7.47
C THR A 98 0.76 -2.98 7.29
N ASN A 99 2.00 -2.78 7.75
CA ASN A 99 2.74 -1.51 7.71
C ASN A 99 2.05 -0.34 8.45
N ILE A 100 1.21 -0.65 9.42
CA ILE A 100 0.49 0.33 10.23
C ILE A 100 1.18 0.49 11.59
N GLU A 101 1.26 1.74 12.04
CA GLU A 101 1.66 2.10 13.40
C GLU A 101 0.51 2.87 14.06
N ILE A 102 0.10 2.45 15.25
CA ILE A 102 -0.90 3.18 16.04
C ILE A 102 -0.18 4.23 16.88
N THR A 103 -0.49 5.49 16.63
CA THR A 103 0.11 6.61 17.36
C THR A 103 -0.70 7.05 18.57
N GLN A 104 -2.02 6.88 18.49
CA GLN A 104 -2.95 7.19 19.58
C GLN A 104 -4.13 6.23 19.51
N ILE A 105 -4.65 5.85 20.66
CA ILE A 105 -5.89 5.10 20.77
C ILE A 105 -6.66 5.57 22.02
N TRP A 106 -7.98 5.61 21.93
CA TRP A 106 -8.87 5.94 23.05
C TRP A 106 -10.05 4.97 23.07
N ASN A 107 -10.56 4.70 24.27
CA ASN A 107 -11.58 3.70 24.58
C ASN A 107 -11.20 2.25 24.25
N GLY A 108 -9.89 1.97 24.13
CA GLY A 108 -9.38 0.63 23.91
C GLY A 108 -7.87 0.58 23.98
N LYS A 109 -7.32 -0.64 23.99
CA LYS A 109 -5.89 -0.95 23.93
C LYS A 109 -5.59 -1.61 22.58
N SER A 110 -4.38 -1.43 22.09
CA SER A 110 -3.96 -2.03 20.82
C SER A 110 -2.64 -2.77 20.94
N THR A 111 -2.54 -3.89 20.24
CA THR A 111 -1.29 -4.60 19.96
C THR A 111 -1.24 -4.94 18.49
N ILE A 112 -0.05 -4.87 17.88
CA ILE A 112 0.15 -5.27 16.48
C ILE A 112 1.14 -6.43 16.48
N GLU A 113 0.72 -7.56 15.90
CA GLU A 113 1.55 -8.73 15.70
C GLU A 113 1.29 -9.31 14.30
N ASN A 114 2.34 -9.56 13.53
CA ASN A 114 2.27 -10.16 12.20
C ASN A 114 1.28 -9.45 11.23
N GLY A 115 1.22 -8.11 11.29
CA GLY A 115 0.32 -7.31 10.44
C GLY A 115 -1.15 -7.37 10.84
N ILE A 116 -1.45 -7.86 12.05
CA ILE A 116 -2.79 -7.86 12.64
C ILE A 116 -2.80 -6.92 13.85
N LEU A 117 -3.66 -5.91 13.80
CA LEU A 117 -3.99 -5.04 14.91
C LEU A 117 -5.11 -5.69 15.73
N LYS A 118 -4.80 -6.05 16.97
CA LYS A 118 -5.79 -6.50 17.93
C LYS A 118 -6.17 -5.33 18.84
N ILE A 119 -7.44 -4.99 18.86
CA ILE A 119 -8.03 -3.98 19.76
C ILE A 119 -8.80 -4.72 20.86
N THR A 120 -8.53 -4.35 22.12
CA THR A 120 -9.12 -4.93 23.33
C THR A 120 -9.70 -3.81 24.20
N PRO A 121 -10.62 -4.14 25.15
CA PRO A 121 -11.23 -3.12 25.99
C PRO A 121 -10.27 -2.46 27.00
N GLU A 122 -10.68 -1.32 27.49
CA GLU A 122 -10.26 -0.74 28.76
C GLU A 122 -11.08 -1.32 29.91
N GLU A 123 -10.63 -1.14 31.16
CA GLU A 123 -11.33 -1.68 32.35
C GLU A 123 -12.79 -1.18 32.47
N TYR A 124 -13.08 0.03 32.01
CA TYR A 124 -14.41 0.62 32.13
C TYR A 124 -15.39 0.21 31.02
N ASN A 125 -14.94 -0.42 29.94
CA ASN A 125 -15.77 -0.86 28.82
C ASN A 125 -15.55 -2.32 28.42
N MET A 126 -15.15 -3.17 29.37
CA MET A 126 -14.94 -4.61 29.16
C MET A 126 -16.22 -5.35 28.77
N GLU A 127 -17.37 -4.78 29.05
CA GLU A 127 -18.67 -5.39 28.76
C GLU A 127 -19.45 -4.53 27.78
N ILE A 128 -20.06 -5.17 26.77
CA ILE A 128 -21.04 -4.56 25.85
C ILE A 128 -22.39 -5.21 26.15
N GLN A 129 -23.30 -4.43 26.71
CA GLN A 129 -24.65 -4.90 27.01
C GLN A 129 -25.39 -5.31 25.73
N SER A 130 -26.38 -6.20 25.87
CA SER A 130 -27.26 -6.57 24.76
C SER A 130 -27.79 -5.35 24.01
N LYS A 131 -27.70 -5.35 22.67
CA LYS A 131 -28.16 -4.30 21.78
C LYS A 131 -27.50 -2.93 22.02
N GLN A 132 -26.37 -2.89 22.69
CA GLN A 132 -25.58 -1.67 22.91
C GLN A 132 -24.33 -1.67 22.01
N LYS A 133 -23.81 -0.48 21.78
CA LYS A 133 -22.55 -0.29 21.05
C LYS A 133 -21.52 0.47 21.90
N ILE A 134 -20.29 0.22 21.58
CA ILE A 134 -19.14 1.03 22.01
C ILE A 134 -18.41 1.56 20.77
N GLU A 135 -17.65 2.59 20.97
CA GLU A 135 -16.82 3.20 19.92
C GLU A 135 -15.38 3.29 20.43
N VAL A 136 -14.45 2.79 19.63
CA VAL A 136 -13.00 2.94 19.83
C VAL A 136 -12.46 3.85 18.74
N GLY A 137 -11.76 4.89 19.12
CA GLY A 137 -11.10 5.74 18.16
C GLY A 137 -9.59 5.57 18.21
N PHE A 138 -8.91 5.70 17.06
CA PHE A 138 -7.46 5.68 17.04
C PHE A 138 -6.90 6.49 15.86
N ILE A 139 -5.65 6.91 16.00
CA ILE A 139 -4.86 7.50 14.93
C ILE A 139 -3.80 6.49 14.55
N ALA A 140 -3.75 6.20 13.25
CA ALA A 140 -2.74 5.36 12.65
C ALA A 140 -1.90 6.12 11.64
N ASN A 141 -0.67 5.70 11.44
CA ASN A 141 0.17 6.15 10.35
C ASN A 141 0.73 4.98 9.55
N SER A 142 1.08 5.28 8.32
CA SER A 142 1.85 4.41 7.42
C SER A 142 2.70 5.25 6.49
N SER A 143 3.71 4.64 5.89
CA SER A 143 4.44 5.22 4.76
C SER A 143 3.58 5.28 3.48
N SER A 144 2.44 4.59 3.45
CA SER A 144 1.50 4.57 2.33
C SER A 144 0.08 4.86 2.79
N LYS A 145 -0.58 5.81 2.13
CA LYS A 145 -2.00 6.09 2.35
C LYS A 145 -2.88 4.89 2.03
N GLU A 146 -2.44 4.05 1.12
CA GLU A 146 -3.16 2.85 0.71
C GLU A 146 -3.23 1.82 1.84
N ASP A 147 -2.17 1.65 2.64
CA ASP A 147 -2.18 0.77 3.81
C ASP A 147 -3.27 1.18 4.81
N LEU A 148 -3.43 2.49 5.03
CA LEU A 148 -4.49 3.03 5.89
C LEU A 148 -5.88 2.75 5.31
N ASN A 149 -6.07 2.90 3.99
CA ASN A 149 -7.34 2.63 3.31
C ASN A 149 -7.70 1.14 3.25
N ASN A 150 -6.70 0.26 3.33
CA ASN A 150 -6.87 -1.19 3.29
C ASN A 150 -7.14 -1.81 4.66
N MET A 151 -7.11 -1.02 5.74
CA MET A 151 -7.49 -1.50 7.07
C MET A 151 -8.94 -1.95 7.08
N LYS A 152 -9.21 -3.15 7.57
CA LYS A 152 -10.56 -3.70 7.69
C LYS A 152 -10.63 -4.72 8.82
N CYS A 153 -11.81 -4.87 9.40
CA CYS A 153 -12.06 -5.90 10.41
C CYS A 153 -11.90 -7.30 9.82
N ILE A 154 -11.37 -8.21 10.64
CA ILE A 154 -11.27 -9.62 10.33
C ILE A 154 -12.51 -10.30 10.92
N ASP A 155 -13.26 -11.07 10.10
CA ASP A 155 -14.40 -11.85 10.57
C ASP A 155 -13.93 -13.11 11.31
N GLU A 156 -14.65 -13.49 12.37
CA GLU A 156 -14.27 -14.62 13.24
C GLU A 156 -14.23 -16.00 12.54
N THR A 157 -14.82 -16.09 11.36
CA THR A 157 -14.75 -17.30 10.51
C THR A 157 -13.37 -17.58 9.93
N SER A 158 -12.43 -16.64 10.05
CA SER A 158 -11.03 -16.76 9.62
C SER A 158 -10.04 -17.07 10.77
N ASN A 159 -10.52 -17.32 12.00
CA ASN A 159 -9.67 -17.54 13.19
C ASN A 159 -9.28 -19.01 13.45
N GLU A 160 -9.36 -19.90 12.45
CA GLU A 160 -8.75 -21.23 12.58
C GLU A 160 -7.38 -21.28 11.91
N ILE A 161 -6.39 -20.61 12.51
CA ILE A 161 -4.99 -21.00 12.38
C ILE A 161 -4.33 -20.88 13.74
N GLN A 162 -4.46 -21.92 14.57
CA GLN A 162 -3.40 -22.29 15.50
C GLN A 162 -3.52 -23.76 15.90
N ASN A 163 -2.47 -24.47 15.52
CA ASN A 163 -1.95 -25.68 16.15
C ASN A 163 -2.89 -26.87 16.33
N ASP A 164 -2.76 -27.91 15.49
CA ASP A 164 -2.06 -29.11 15.94
C ASP A 164 -1.82 -30.08 14.77
N ASN A 165 -0.61 -30.65 14.78
CA ASN A 165 -0.26 -31.83 13.99
C ASN A 165 -1.19 -32.98 14.29
N LYS A 166 -1.84 -33.55 13.28
CA LYS A 166 -1.85 -34.99 13.00
C LYS A 166 -2.58 -35.33 11.72
N GLU A 167 -1.95 -36.24 11.03
CA GLU A 167 -2.37 -36.96 9.84
C GLU A 167 -3.78 -37.57 9.93
N GLU A 168 -4.51 -37.55 8.88
CA GLU A 168 -4.93 -38.69 8.03
C GLU A 168 -6.23 -38.40 7.24
N ASN A 169 -6.08 -38.57 5.93
CA ASN A 169 -6.97 -39.23 4.96
C ASN A 169 -8.50 -38.99 4.91
N MET A 170 -8.91 -38.59 3.77
CA MET A 170 -9.78 -39.18 2.75
C MET A 170 -10.75 -38.26 2.06
N LYS A 171 -10.49 -38.14 0.78
CA LYS A 171 -11.35 -38.21 -0.43
C LYS A 171 -12.81 -37.79 -0.38
N ASN A 172 -13.10 -36.94 -1.30
CA ASN A 172 -13.99 -36.94 -2.46
C ASN A 172 -14.94 -35.74 -2.58
N THR A 173 -14.68 -35.00 -3.66
CA THR A 173 -15.54 -34.61 -4.79
C THR A 173 -16.84 -33.85 -4.51
N VAL A 174 -16.93 -32.59 -4.94
CA VAL A 174 -17.80 -32.15 -6.05
C VAL A 174 -17.42 -30.70 -6.44
N GLN A 175 -17.34 -30.47 -7.73
CA GLN A 175 -17.07 -29.22 -8.43
C GLN A 175 -18.11 -28.16 -8.14
N GLU A 176 -17.64 -26.92 -7.91
CA GLU A 176 -18.27 -25.73 -8.45
C GLU A 176 -17.24 -24.60 -8.61
N GLU A 177 -17.27 -24.01 -9.78
CA GLU A 177 -16.31 -23.02 -10.26
C GLU A 177 -16.36 -21.74 -9.45
N SER A 178 -15.31 -21.46 -8.68
CA SER A 178 -14.94 -20.09 -8.30
C SER A 178 -13.51 -19.85 -8.78
N LYS A 179 -13.29 -18.77 -9.50
CA LYS A 179 -11.98 -18.36 -10.00
C LYS A 179 -11.06 -18.07 -8.81
N GLU A 180 -10.37 -19.08 -8.33
CA GLU A 180 -9.21 -18.94 -7.46
C GLU A 180 -8.07 -18.30 -8.26
N GLN A 181 -7.67 -17.10 -7.85
CA GLN A 181 -6.31 -16.64 -8.13
C GLN A 181 -5.37 -17.55 -7.32
N LYS A 182 -4.75 -18.50 -7.97
CA LYS A 182 -3.67 -19.31 -7.42
C LYS A 182 -2.57 -18.38 -6.91
N GLU A 183 -2.31 -18.38 -5.63
CA GLU A 183 -1.00 -18.02 -5.09
C GLU A 183 0.02 -19.02 -5.64
N GLU A 184 0.74 -18.61 -6.69
CA GLU A 184 1.94 -19.32 -7.12
C GLU A 184 3.02 -19.12 -6.05
N LYS A 185 3.20 -20.11 -5.17
CA LYS A 185 4.45 -20.26 -4.45
C LYS A 185 5.57 -20.27 -5.48
N SER A 186 6.40 -19.23 -5.49
CA SER A 186 7.50 -19.09 -6.41
C SER A 186 8.37 -20.38 -6.34
N ASN A 187 8.57 -20.99 -7.47
CA ASN A 187 9.38 -22.20 -7.64
C ASN A 187 10.89 -21.90 -7.51
N GLY A 188 11.28 -20.92 -6.70
CA GLY A 188 12.67 -20.47 -6.55
C GLY A 188 13.24 -19.73 -7.77
N GLN A 189 12.46 -19.52 -8.82
CA GLN A 189 12.87 -18.85 -10.05
C GLN A 189 12.58 -17.35 -9.96
N THR A 190 13.60 -16.52 -10.26
CA THR A 190 13.41 -15.06 -10.27
C THR A 190 12.43 -14.61 -11.35
N PRO A 191 11.79 -13.42 -11.23
CA PRO A 191 10.88 -12.90 -12.26
C PRO A 191 11.47 -12.89 -13.67
N VAL A 192 12.69 -12.41 -13.83
CA VAL A 192 13.38 -12.37 -15.12
C VAL A 192 13.73 -13.78 -15.64
N ALA A 193 14.14 -14.68 -14.76
CA ALA A 193 14.37 -16.07 -15.15
C ALA A 193 13.10 -16.78 -15.59
N LYS A 194 11.94 -16.40 -15.04
CA LYS A 194 10.63 -16.95 -15.39
C LYS A 194 10.11 -16.45 -16.74
N TYR A 195 10.22 -15.16 -17.00
CA TYR A 195 9.54 -14.52 -18.14
C TYR A 195 10.51 -14.04 -19.23
N GLY A 196 11.81 -13.91 -18.95
CA GLY A 196 12.81 -13.38 -19.87
C GLY A 196 12.58 -11.92 -20.24
N LYS A 197 13.06 -11.48 -21.40
CA LYS A 197 12.84 -10.12 -21.91
C LYS A 197 11.36 -9.87 -22.18
N LEU A 198 10.88 -8.70 -21.78
CA LEU A 198 9.50 -8.30 -21.99
C LEU A 198 9.31 -7.61 -23.35
N SER A 199 8.12 -7.78 -23.92
CA SER A 199 7.68 -7.10 -25.13
C SER A 199 6.19 -6.78 -25.09
N VAL A 200 5.72 -5.90 -25.96
CA VAL A 200 4.31 -5.54 -26.09
C VAL A 200 3.65 -6.37 -27.18
N LYS A 201 2.54 -7.03 -26.87
CA LYS A 201 1.75 -7.76 -27.85
C LYS A 201 0.27 -7.38 -27.75
N GLY A 202 -0.16 -6.54 -28.67
CA GLY A 202 -1.49 -5.91 -28.60
C GLY A 202 -1.60 -5.00 -27.39
N THR A 203 -2.47 -5.32 -26.44
CA THR A 203 -2.67 -4.59 -25.19
C THR A 203 -1.97 -5.24 -23.98
N ASN A 204 -1.17 -6.27 -24.21
CA ASN A 204 -0.53 -7.03 -23.14
C ASN A 204 0.99 -6.84 -23.16
N LEU A 205 1.56 -6.78 -21.95
CA LEU A 205 2.97 -6.99 -21.73
C LEU A 205 3.19 -8.51 -21.65
N VAL A 206 4.12 -9.04 -22.43
CA VAL A 206 4.39 -10.48 -22.50
C VAL A 206 5.87 -10.78 -22.31
N GLY A 207 6.16 -11.91 -21.68
CA GLY A 207 7.51 -12.45 -21.59
C GLY A 207 7.98 -13.12 -22.88
N SER A 208 9.27 -13.44 -22.99
CA SER A 208 9.85 -14.17 -24.10
C SER A 208 9.29 -15.60 -24.25
N ASN A 209 8.70 -16.13 -23.17
CA ASN A 209 7.98 -17.41 -23.16
C ASN A 209 6.52 -17.30 -23.67
N GLY A 210 6.05 -16.09 -23.99
CA GLY A 210 4.70 -15.80 -24.47
C GLY A 210 3.64 -15.61 -23.38
N ASP A 211 3.99 -15.75 -22.10
CA ASP A 211 3.08 -15.53 -21.00
C ASP A 211 2.78 -14.04 -20.82
N VAL A 212 1.52 -13.71 -20.48
CA VAL A 212 1.15 -12.35 -20.09
C VAL A 212 1.76 -12.05 -18.72
N VAL A 213 2.43 -10.90 -18.63
CA VAL A 213 3.14 -10.47 -17.42
C VAL A 213 2.47 -9.25 -16.81
N GLN A 214 2.17 -9.33 -15.53
CA GLN A 214 1.78 -8.17 -14.73
C GLN A 214 2.96 -7.74 -13.88
N LEU A 215 3.41 -6.49 -14.05
CA LEU A 215 4.42 -5.90 -13.19
C LEU A 215 3.77 -5.42 -11.87
N LYS A 216 4.28 -5.91 -10.76
CA LYS A 216 3.88 -5.58 -9.40
C LYS A 216 5.11 -5.14 -8.63
N GLY A 217 5.14 -3.90 -8.19
CA GLY A 217 6.34 -3.43 -7.53
C GLY A 217 6.20 -2.07 -6.88
N VAL A 218 7.36 -1.49 -6.61
CA VAL A 218 7.48 -0.23 -5.87
C VAL A 218 8.25 0.77 -6.71
N SER A 219 7.82 2.02 -6.70
CA SER A 219 8.58 3.14 -7.22
C SER A 219 9.40 3.78 -6.10
N THR A 220 10.66 4.10 -6.37
CA THR A 220 11.38 5.00 -5.48
C THR A 220 10.74 6.39 -5.53
N HIS A 221 10.91 7.17 -4.46
CA HIS A 221 10.78 8.62 -4.55
C HIS A 221 12.05 9.19 -5.21
N SER A 222 12.22 10.51 -5.22
CA SER A 222 13.44 11.16 -5.72
C SER A 222 14.71 10.47 -5.19
N ILE A 223 15.53 9.94 -6.09
CA ILE A 223 16.78 9.28 -5.72
C ILE A 223 17.83 10.25 -5.14
N SER A 224 17.65 11.56 -5.35
CA SER A 224 18.49 12.58 -4.72
C SER A 224 18.13 12.85 -3.27
N ALA A 225 16.81 12.75 -2.93
CA ALA A 225 16.32 13.02 -1.59
C ALA A 225 16.43 11.78 -0.67
N PHE A 226 16.25 10.59 -1.23
CA PHE A 226 16.22 9.33 -0.47
C PHE A 226 17.18 8.26 -1.01
N PRO A 227 18.47 8.58 -1.23
CA PRO A 227 19.43 7.64 -1.80
C PRO A 227 19.70 6.43 -0.91
N GLN A 228 19.44 6.51 0.38
CA GLN A 228 19.65 5.44 1.36
C GLN A 228 18.77 4.20 1.10
N TYR A 229 17.63 4.35 0.43
CA TYR A 229 16.76 3.23 0.08
C TYR A 229 17.16 2.54 -1.23
N ILE A 230 18.10 3.13 -1.98
CA ILE A 230 18.64 2.55 -3.22
C ILE A 230 19.83 1.65 -2.85
N ASN A 231 19.52 0.44 -2.44
CA ASN A 231 20.51 -0.57 -2.10
C ASN A 231 19.97 -1.99 -2.37
N LYS A 232 20.88 -2.94 -2.49
CA LYS A 232 20.54 -4.33 -2.86
C LYS A 232 19.73 -5.04 -1.78
N GLU A 233 20.00 -4.75 -0.52
CA GLU A 233 19.32 -5.35 0.64
C GLU A 233 17.83 -4.95 0.66
N THR A 234 17.52 -3.66 0.44
CA THR A 234 16.15 -3.17 0.35
C THR A 234 15.39 -3.83 -0.80
N PHE A 235 16.00 -3.90 -2.00
CA PHE A 235 15.37 -4.54 -3.16
C PHE A 235 15.17 -6.04 -2.95
N LYS A 236 16.13 -6.69 -2.30
CA LYS A 236 16.02 -8.11 -1.93
C LYS A 236 14.88 -8.35 -0.96
N GLU A 237 14.76 -7.53 0.08
CA GLU A 237 13.68 -7.63 1.06
C GLU A 237 12.31 -7.45 0.38
N MET A 238 12.15 -6.44 -0.46
CA MET A 238 10.91 -6.22 -1.20
C MET A 238 10.58 -7.39 -2.14
N ARG A 239 11.59 -8.00 -2.82
CA ARG A 239 11.38 -9.17 -3.64
C ARG A 239 10.92 -10.38 -2.80
N ASP A 240 11.62 -10.66 -1.72
CA ASP A 240 11.47 -11.91 -0.95
C ASP A 240 10.25 -11.86 -0.02
N SER A 241 9.97 -10.69 0.59
CA SER A 241 8.90 -10.53 1.57
C SER A 241 7.61 -9.93 0.99
N TRP A 242 7.72 -9.04 -0.02
CA TRP A 242 6.57 -8.37 -0.63
C TRP A 242 6.19 -8.97 -1.99
N ASN A 243 6.97 -9.94 -2.46
CA ASN A 243 6.75 -10.63 -3.73
C ASN A 243 6.64 -9.68 -4.94
N ILE A 244 7.44 -8.59 -4.93
CA ILE A 244 7.52 -7.71 -6.09
C ILE A 244 8.30 -8.38 -7.22
N ASN A 245 7.99 -7.98 -8.47
CA ASN A 245 8.73 -8.42 -9.64
C ASN A 245 9.39 -7.27 -10.41
N VAL A 246 9.15 -6.01 -10.01
CA VAL A 246 9.73 -4.82 -10.63
C VAL A 246 10.04 -3.75 -9.57
N VAL A 247 11.09 -2.98 -9.81
CA VAL A 247 11.36 -1.72 -9.12
C VAL A 247 11.36 -0.59 -10.15
N ARG A 248 10.85 0.59 -9.81
CA ARG A 248 10.87 1.78 -10.64
C ARG A 248 11.79 2.82 -10.02
N ILE A 249 12.75 3.31 -10.79
CA ILE A 249 13.79 4.24 -10.33
C ILE A 249 13.46 5.63 -10.84
N ALA A 250 12.96 6.49 -9.95
CA ALA A 250 12.49 7.84 -10.29
C ALA A 250 13.66 8.84 -10.30
N MET A 251 14.20 9.10 -11.50
CA MET A 251 15.20 10.15 -11.74
C MET A 251 14.48 11.47 -12.01
N TYR A 252 14.37 12.33 -11.00
CA TYR A 252 13.74 13.63 -11.15
C TYR A 252 14.51 14.49 -12.15
N SER A 253 13.79 15.10 -13.08
CA SER A 253 14.32 15.82 -14.24
C SER A 253 14.74 17.26 -13.94
N ASN A 254 14.11 17.88 -12.94
CA ASN A 254 14.27 19.29 -12.62
C ASN A 254 15.42 19.50 -11.62
N PRO A 255 16.38 20.38 -11.90
CA PRO A 255 17.44 20.74 -10.96
C PRO A 255 16.93 21.26 -9.60
N ASN A 256 15.77 21.95 -9.58
CA ASN A 256 15.15 22.41 -8.33
C ASN A 256 14.58 21.25 -7.49
N ASP A 257 14.24 20.12 -8.13
CA ASP A 257 13.77 18.90 -7.50
C ASP A 257 14.91 17.89 -7.26
N GLY A 258 16.16 18.33 -7.47
CA GLY A 258 17.37 17.63 -7.12
C GLY A 258 18.06 16.88 -8.27
N TYR A 259 17.70 17.13 -9.54
CA TYR A 259 18.46 16.59 -10.68
C TYR A 259 19.92 17.04 -10.67
N LYS A 260 20.79 16.08 -10.85
CA LYS A 260 22.23 16.28 -11.07
C LYS A 260 22.75 15.14 -11.96
N PRO A 261 23.62 15.41 -12.94
CA PRO A 261 24.17 14.37 -13.82
C PRO A 261 24.90 13.24 -13.06
N GLU A 262 25.47 13.53 -11.90
CA GLU A 262 26.17 12.53 -11.06
C GLU A 262 25.24 11.43 -10.55
N LEU A 263 23.92 11.72 -10.48
CA LEU A 263 22.91 10.75 -10.08
C LEU A 263 22.67 9.64 -11.13
N HIS A 264 23.14 9.82 -12.36
CA HIS A 264 23.13 8.75 -13.37
C HIS A 264 23.85 7.49 -12.85
N ASN A 265 24.94 7.66 -12.10
CA ASN A 265 25.63 6.53 -11.47
C ASN A 265 24.76 5.82 -10.43
N LYS A 266 23.94 6.57 -9.67
CA LYS A 266 23.01 5.98 -8.71
C LYS A 266 21.89 5.20 -9.38
N VAL A 267 21.40 5.66 -10.53
CA VAL A 267 20.48 4.88 -11.37
C VAL A 267 21.11 3.60 -11.85
N LYS A 268 22.36 3.65 -12.35
CA LYS A 268 23.10 2.45 -12.78
C LYS A 268 23.31 1.45 -11.66
N GLU A 269 23.66 1.91 -10.45
CA GLU A 269 23.75 1.04 -9.27
C GLU A 269 22.40 0.34 -8.99
N ALA A 270 21.30 1.09 -9.01
CA ALA A 270 19.96 0.55 -8.78
C ALA A 270 19.58 -0.52 -9.81
N VAL A 271 19.87 -0.25 -11.10
CA VAL A 271 19.64 -1.22 -12.19
C VAL A 271 20.46 -2.49 -11.97
N ASN A 272 21.73 -2.36 -11.60
CA ASN A 272 22.60 -3.51 -11.32
C ASN A 272 22.07 -4.33 -10.14
N TYR A 273 21.60 -3.69 -9.06
CA TYR A 273 20.97 -4.41 -7.94
C TYR A 273 19.73 -5.18 -8.36
N ALA A 274 18.85 -4.56 -9.17
CA ALA A 274 17.65 -5.22 -9.69
C ALA A 274 18.03 -6.41 -10.61
N THR A 275 19.03 -6.22 -11.49
CA THR A 275 19.53 -7.26 -12.39
C THR A 275 20.09 -8.46 -11.61
N ASP A 276 20.93 -8.23 -10.61
CA ASP A 276 21.51 -9.26 -9.75
C ASP A 276 20.44 -10.05 -8.99
N LEU A 277 19.31 -9.40 -8.67
CA LEU A 277 18.20 -10.00 -7.96
C LEU A 277 17.17 -10.64 -8.92
N GLY A 278 17.34 -10.50 -10.23
CA GLY A 278 16.40 -10.99 -11.24
C GLY A 278 15.05 -10.30 -11.21
N LEU A 279 15.03 -9.02 -10.79
CA LEU A 279 13.87 -8.13 -10.85
C LEU A 279 13.87 -7.34 -12.15
N TYR A 280 12.70 -7.03 -12.69
CA TYR A 280 12.57 -5.99 -13.70
C TYR A 280 12.84 -4.62 -13.09
N VAL A 281 13.27 -3.68 -13.94
CA VAL A 281 13.52 -2.31 -13.53
C VAL A 281 13.00 -1.33 -14.58
N ILE A 282 12.23 -0.34 -14.13
CA ILE A 282 11.81 0.78 -14.94
C ILE A 282 12.72 1.96 -14.63
N ILE A 283 13.44 2.45 -15.63
CA ILE A 283 14.25 3.68 -15.55
C ILE A 283 13.35 4.83 -15.96
N ASP A 284 12.98 5.67 -15.00
CA ASP A 284 12.00 6.73 -15.16
C ASP A 284 12.63 8.12 -15.17
N TRP A 285 12.39 8.86 -16.24
CA TRP A 285 12.62 10.31 -16.32
C TRP A 285 11.43 11.03 -15.72
N HIS A 286 11.56 11.36 -14.44
CA HIS A 286 10.46 11.79 -13.58
C HIS A 286 10.20 13.29 -13.69
N ILE A 287 9.40 13.70 -14.67
CA ILE A 287 8.89 15.06 -14.72
C ILE A 287 7.82 15.29 -13.66
N LEU A 288 7.81 16.44 -13.04
CA LEU A 288 6.89 16.80 -11.95
C LEU A 288 6.50 18.29 -12.06
N GLN A 289 7.29 19.20 -11.47
CA GLN A 289 7.02 20.64 -11.50
C GLN A 289 7.37 21.30 -12.86
N ASP A 290 8.16 20.65 -13.67
CA ASP A 290 8.50 21.04 -15.03
C ASP A 290 7.37 20.82 -16.04
N ASN A 291 6.32 20.08 -15.68
CA ASN A 291 5.06 19.85 -16.40
C ASN A 291 5.22 19.32 -17.84
N ASN A 292 6.02 20.00 -18.67
CA ASN A 292 6.24 19.68 -20.07
C ASN A 292 7.59 18.94 -20.26
N PRO A 293 7.59 17.73 -20.84
CA PRO A 293 8.82 16.95 -21.01
C PRO A 293 9.87 17.65 -21.89
N ASN A 294 9.45 18.61 -22.72
CA ASN A 294 10.39 19.40 -23.52
C ASN A 294 11.25 20.36 -22.71
N THR A 295 10.91 20.64 -21.43
CA THR A 295 11.66 21.57 -20.57
C THR A 295 13.12 21.13 -20.42
N TYR A 296 13.35 19.83 -20.20
CA TYR A 296 14.68 19.23 -20.04
C TYR A 296 14.93 18.12 -21.07
N LYS A 297 14.42 18.27 -22.29
CA LYS A 297 14.51 17.26 -23.35
C LYS A 297 15.96 16.86 -23.69
N ASN A 298 16.87 17.82 -23.76
CA ASN A 298 18.26 17.53 -24.09
C ASN A 298 18.95 16.72 -23.01
N GLU A 299 18.61 16.95 -21.75
CA GLU A 299 19.07 16.19 -20.61
C GLU A 299 18.48 14.78 -20.62
N ALA A 300 17.18 14.65 -20.92
CA ALA A 300 16.50 13.36 -21.08
C ALA A 300 17.16 12.52 -22.19
N ILE A 301 17.42 13.11 -23.36
CA ILE A 301 18.11 12.41 -24.47
C ILE A 301 19.46 11.88 -24.01
N LYS A 302 20.31 12.72 -23.41
CA LYS A 302 21.63 12.30 -22.91
C LYS A 302 21.54 11.19 -21.87
N PHE A 303 20.58 11.32 -20.95
CA PHE A 303 20.33 10.32 -19.93
C PHE A 303 19.95 8.96 -20.53
N PHE A 304 19.00 8.95 -21.47
CA PHE A 304 18.57 7.69 -22.08
C PHE A 304 19.58 7.09 -23.05
N GLU A 305 20.34 7.93 -23.81
CA GLU A 305 21.47 7.42 -24.62
C GLU A 305 22.52 6.72 -23.71
N GLU A 306 22.79 7.29 -22.54
CA GLU A 306 23.71 6.71 -21.56
C GLU A 306 23.15 5.41 -20.96
N MET A 307 21.89 5.40 -20.51
CA MET A 307 21.26 4.21 -19.93
C MET A 307 21.10 3.09 -20.97
N ALA A 308 20.67 3.41 -22.19
CA ALA A 308 20.56 2.43 -23.26
C ALA A 308 21.93 1.86 -23.65
N THR A 309 22.99 2.67 -23.69
CA THR A 309 24.34 2.17 -23.97
C THR A 309 24.81 1.17 -22.93
N GLU A 310 24.56 1.43 -21.65
CA GLU A 310 24.95 0.60 -20.53
C GLU A 310 24.14 -0.71 -20.51
N PHE A 311 22.81 -0.64 -20.73
CA PHE A 311 21.90 -1.73 -20.38
C PHE A 311 21.20 -2.43 -21.57
N LYS A 312 21.55 -2.14 -22.83
CA LYS A 312 20.94 -2.75 -24.02
C LYS A 312 20.94 -4.27 -24.06
N ASN A 313 21.83 -4.91 -23.31
CA ASN A 313 21.93 -6.38 -23.23
C ASN A 313 21.21 -6.94 -21.98
N ASN A 314 20.50 -6.12 -21.23
CA ASN A 314 19.79 -6.51 -20.02
C ASN A 314 18.32 -6.79 -20.33
N ASP A 315 17.88 -8.03 -20.17
CA ASP A 315 16.50 -8.45 -20.43
C ASP A 315 15.47 -7.85 -19.45
N ASN A 316 15.93 -7.26 -18.37
CA ASN A 316 15.09 -6.76 -17.28
C ASN A 316 14.83 -5.26 -17.30
N VAL A 317 15.34 -4.49 -18.28
CA VAL A 317 15.25 -3.03 -18.30
C VAL A 317 14.10 -2.54 -19.19
N LEU A 318 13.32 -1.62 -18.65
CA LEU A 318 12.29 -0.84 -19.34
C LEU A 318 12.60 0.64 -19.16
N TYR A 319 12.24 1.46 -20.15
CA TYR A 319 12.44 2.91 -20.08
C TYR A 319 11.10 3.64 -19.98
N GLU A 320 10.96 4.55 -19.02
CA GLU A 320 9.82 5.46 -18.92
C GLU A 320 10.31 6.87 -19.19
N ILE A 321 9.98 7.38 -20.38
CA ILE A 321 10.63 8.59 -20.91
C ILE A 321 9.99 9.91 -20.46
N CYS A 322 8.82 9.86 -19.85
CA CYS A 322 8.21 10.99 -19.13
C CYS A 322 7.14 10.48 -18.17
N ASN A 323 7.28 10.81 -16.89
CA ASN A 323 6.37 10.35 -15.82
C ASN A 323 4.92 10.85 -16.02
N GLU A 324 4.66 12.09 -15.71
CA GLU A 324 3.31 12.66 -15.60
C GLU A 324 3.21 14.04 -16.25
N PRO A 325 3.18 14.12 -17.59
CA PRO A 325 2.97 15.40 -18.28
C PRO A 325 1.68 16.07 -17.83
N ASN A 326 1.75 17.35 -17.47
CA ASN A 326 0.62 18.02 -16.85
C ASN A 326 0.51 19.51 -17.24
N GLY A 327 -0.44 20.25 -16.63
CA GLY A 327 -0.71 21.63 -16.97
C GLY A 327 -1.37 21.79 -18.34
N ASN A 328 -0.82 22.63 -19.19
CA ASN A 328 -1.37 22.89 -20.53
C ASN A 328 -0.75 22.04 -21.65
N VAL A 329 -0.02 21.00 -21.29
CA VAL A 329 0.67 20.11 -22.22
C VAL A 329 -0.32 19.33 -23.08
N LYS A 330 -0.03 19.20 -24.38
CA LYS A 330 -0.86 18.50 -25.36
C LYS A 330 -0.12 17.32 -25.96
N TRP A 331 -0.85 16.23 -26.17
CA TRP A 331 -0.31 15.01 -26.75
C TRP A 331 0.33 15.27 -28.13
N ASP A 332 -0.43 15.85 -29.06
CA ASP A 332 -0.04 16.03 -30.44
C ASP A 332 1.05 17.08 -30.68
N LYS A 333 1.17 18.08 -29.79
CA LYS A 333 2.09 19.20 -29.92
C LYS A 333 3.35 19.09 -29.09
N ASP A 334 3.23 18.51 -27.91
CA ASP A 334 4.30 18.53 -26.92
C ASP A 334 4.84 17.13 -26.67
N ILE A 335 3.98 16.16 -26.28
CA ILE A 335 4.42 14.86 -25.78
C ILE A 335 4.83 13.93 -26.92
N LYS A 336 3.96 13.74 -27.93
CA LYS A 336 4.24 12.81 -29.02
C LYS A 336 5.52 13.19 -29.78
N PRO A 337 5.76 14.46 -30.19
CA PRO A 337 7.03 14.83 -30.83
C PRO A 337 8.26 14.67 -29.92
N TYR A 338 8.12 14.95 -28.62
CA TYR A 338 9.16 14.66 -27.64
C TYR A 338 9.46 13.16 -27.59
N ALA A 339 8.42 12.34 -27.45
CA ALA A 339 8.55 10.90 -27.34
C ALA A 339 9.20 10.30 -28.59
N GLU A 340 8.76 10.66 -29.79
CA GLU A 340 9.33 10.19 -31.06
C GLU A 340 10.82 10.52 -31.18
N GLU A 341 11.25 11.70 -30.73
CA GLU A 341 12.66 12.07 -30.72
C GLU A 341 13.48 11.25 -29.72
N VAL A 342 13.01 11.09 -28.47
CA VAL A 342 13.69 10.30 -27.44
C VAL A 342 13.71 8.82 -27.80
N ILE A 343 12.58 8.26 -28.28
CA ILE A 343 12.49 6.86 -28.74
C ILE A 343 13.49 6.62 -29.87
N THR A 344 13.60 7.52 -30.87
CA THR A 344 14.57 7.38 -31.96
C THR A 344 15.99 7.23 -31.40
N LYS A 345 16.35 7.97 -30.36
CA LYS A 345 17.68 7.91 -29.75
C LYS A 345 17.91 6.60 -28.99
N ILE A 346 16.91 6.16 -28.23
CA ILE A 346 16.98 4.86 -27.54
C ILE A 346 17.09 3.73 -28.55
N ARG A 347 16.23 3.70 -29.60
CA ARG A 347 16.17 2.63 -30.61
C ARG A 347 17.44 2.52 -31.46
N ALA A 348 18.19 3.61 -31.63
CA ALA A 348 19.50 3.56 -32.26
C ALA A 348 20.54 2.73 -31.48
N ILE A 349 20.30 2.48 -30.19
CA ILE A 349 21.22 1.81 -29.26
C ILE A 349 20.62 0.48 -28.77
N ASP A 350 19.36 0.52 -28.33
CA ASP A 350 18.57 -0.59 -27.77
C ASP A 350 17.28 -0.73 -28.60
N PRO A 351 17.27 -1.67 -29.57
CA PRO A 351 16.21 -1.70 -30.59
C PRO A 351 14.87 -2.22 -30.11
N ASP A 352 14.80 -2.96 -29.01
CA ASP A 352 13.64 -3.80 -28.67
C ASP A 352 13.17 -3.73 -27.21
N SER A 353 13.81 -2.96 -26.34
CA SER A 353 13.32 -2.76 -24.95
C SER A 353 12.00 -2.00 -24.91
N VAL A 354 11.15 -2.33 -23.95
CA VAL A 354 9.86 -1.66 -23.76
C VAL A 354 10.06 -0.21 -23.34
N ILE A 355 9.36 0.72 -24.03
CA ILE A 355 9.37 2.16 -23.71
C ILE A 355 7.97 2.59 -23.27
N ILE A 356 7.89 3.24 -22.12
CA ILE A 356 6.67 3.76 -21.51
C ILE A 356 6.63 5.28 -21.72
N VAL A 357 5.49 5.78 -22.17
CA VAL A 357 5.26 7.20 -22.42
C VAL A 357 4.07 7.68 -21.58
N GLY A 358 4.30 8.65 -20.70
CA GLY A 358 3.23 9.32 -19.97
C GLY A 358 2.32 10.13 -20.88
N THR A 359 1.02 10.21 -20.57
CA THR A 359 0.01 10.95 -21.32
C THR A 359 -0.33 12.28 -20.62
N PRO A 360 -1.05 13.23 -21.27
CA PRO A 360 -1.45 14.48 -20.61
C PRO A 360 -2.26 14.24 -19.33
N THR A 361 -2.39 15.31 -18.52
CA THR A 361 -3.21 15.33 -17.31
C THR A 361 -2.79 14.23 -16.32
N TRP A 362 -1.47 14.21 -15.97
CA TRP A 362 -0.87 13.20 -15.06
C TRP A 362 -1.13 11.76 -15.53
N SER A 363 -0.92 11.52 -16.83
CA SER A 363 -1.10 10.23 -17.50
C SER A 363 -2.55 9.69 -17.48
N GLN A 364 -3.56 10.58 -17.37
CA GLN A 364 -4.98 10.21 -17.37
C GLN A 364 -5.64 10.24 -18.74
N ASP A 365 -5.18 11.10 -19.68
CA ASP A 365 -5.81 11.31 -20.99
C ASP A 365 -5.37 10.24 -22.00
N VAL A 366 -5.71 9.00 -21.76
CA VAL A 366 -5.33 7.84 -22.60
C VAL A 366 -6.14 7.77 -23.92
N ASP A 367 -7.35 8.30 -23.95
CA ASP A 367 -8.23 8.33 -25.11
C ASP A 367 -7.67 9.24 -26.24
N ILE A 368 -6.99 10.33 -25.89
CA ILE A 368 -6.30 11.20 -26.87
C ILE A 368 -5.20 10.42 -27.59
N VAL A 369 -4.45 9.60 -26.85
CA VAL A 369 -3.39 8.75 -27.40
C VAL A 369 -3.98 7.67 -28.30
N ALA A 370 -5.08 7.04 -27.90
CA ALA A 370 -5.76 6.03 -28.70
C ALA A 370 -6.21 6.56 -30.08
N ASN A 371 -6.55 7.85 -30.17
CA ASN A 371 -6.94 8.51 -31.43
C ASN A 371 -5.74 8.96 -32.31
N ASN A 372 -4.55 9.07 -31.74
CA ASN A 372 -3.32 9.49 -32.46
C ASN A 372 -2.09 8.78 -31.83
N PRO A 373 -2.00 7.46 -31.89
CA PRO A 373 -0.91 6.71 -31.25
C PRO A 373 0.46 6.96 -31.94
N ILE A 374 1.52 6.58 -31.24
CA ILE A 374 2.84 6.41 -31.82
C ILE A 374 2.83 5.01 -32.47
N THR A 375 3.05 4.94 -33.79
CA THR A 375 2.92 3.68 -34.57
C THR A 375 4.19 3.26 -35.29
N ASP A 376 5.21 4.12 -35.28
CA ASP A 376 6.44 3.91 -36.08
C ASP A 376 7.49 3.05 -35.35
N TYR A 377 7.18 2.62 -34.13
CA TYR A 377 8.06 1.82 -33.28
C TYR A 377 7.29 0.67 -32.65
N GLU A 378 8.00 -0.45 -32.46
CA GLU A 378 7.52 -1.59 -31.68
C GLU A 378 7.99 -1.48 -30.21
N ASN A 379 7.22 -2.07 -29.28
CA ASN A 379 7.49 -2.07 -27.84
C ASN A 379 7.48 -0.67 -27.22
#